data_59ae2dadc3a71466310b17f89c7b370b
#
_entry.id   59ae2dadc3a71466310b17f89c7b370b
#
_cell.length_a   1.000
_cell.length_b   1.000
_cell.length_c   1.000
_cell.angle_alpha   90.00
_cell.angle_beta   90.00
_cell.angle_gamma   90.00
#
_symmetry.space_group_name_H-M   'P 1'
#
loop_
_entity.id
_entity.type
_entity.pdbx_description
1 polymer ?
#
loop_
_entity_poly.entity_id
_entity_poly.type
_entity_poly.pdbx_seq_one_letter_code
_entity_poly.pdbx_strand_id
1 'polypeptide(L)'
;EMLRSLVGSEMCIRDSLHELPLPGKKALIITSNGKSTKENGYLSRTEEQLRSARVTFLLYDKIEANPLRETVTNGGRIASAGNVDFLVALGGGSVLDAAKGIAVVATNGGDVWDYITNGTGGKKKIANTPLPIVAIPTTAGTGSETDAGGVITNPDTQEKTPIKDRSLFPKLAIIDPELMVSVPPRFTAYQGFDALFHNIEGYLSNKSNAVSEMVAREAIQRIAAYLPQAVAEGKNIKARTEVAFASYLGGIEMVLSSTISHHSLEHSLSSFHQELPHGAGLIMLSHAYFSYLIDTHEMDDRFIQLAHYLGNESATGPEEFLLALEELKKACDVQDLHMRDYNITPSEFPQMAHIAQSAMAFLFANDRVTLSEAVSYTHLRAHETPE
;
A
#
# COMPACT_ATOMS: atom_id res chain seq x y z
N GLU A 1 -6.55 -2.68 22.25
CA GLU A 1 -5.81 -1.40 22.24
C GLU A 1 -6.10 -0.71 20.92
N MET A 2 -6.62 0.52 21.00
CA MET A 2 -6.88 1.32 19.80
C MET A 2 -5.56 1.83 19.21
N LEU A 3 -5.42 1.81 17.88
CA LEU A 3 -4.37 2.49 17.16
C LEU A 3 -4.38 3.99 17.55
N ARG A 4 -3.24 4.51 17.99
CA ARG A 4 -3.07 5.94 18.15
C ARG A 4 -2.48 6.51 16.88
N SER A 5 -3.32 7.18 16.08
CA SER A 5 -2.90 7.87 14.86
C SER A 5 -2.99 9.37 15.06
N LEU A 6 -1.96 10.06 14.60
CA LEU A 6 -1.86 11.51 14.64
C LEU A 6 -1.73 11.98 13.20
N VAL A 7 -2.76 12.68 12.71
CA VAL A 7 -2.82 13.20 11.34
C VAL A 7 -2.89 14.72 11.39
N GLY A 8 -1.93 15.41 10.79
CA GLY A 8 -1.94 16.87 10.66
C GLY A 8 -0.55 17.48 10.66
N SER A 9 -0.45 18.67 10.08
CA SER A 9 0.80 19.45 10.00
C SER A 9 1.25 20.08 11.32
N GLU A 10 0.37 20.19 12.30
CA GLU A 10 0.68 20.76 13.62
C GLU A 10 1.44 19.78 14.53
N MET A 11 1.47 18.50 14.19
CA MET A 11 2.15 17.46 14.94
C MET A 11 3.29 16.87 14.14
N CYS A 12 4.27 17.70 13.79
CA CYS A 12 5.49 17.27 13.12
C CYS A 12 6.26 16.24 13.96
N ILE A 13 6.97 15.31 13.29
CA ILE A 13 7.99 14.45 13.96
C ILE A 13 8.88 15.27 14.89
N ARG A 14 9.16 16.50 14.52
CA ARG A 14 9.99 17.44 15.27
C ARG A 14 9.49 17.71 16.69
N ASP A 15 8.17 17.71 16.88
CA ASP A 15 7.57 18.15 18.14
C ASP A 15 6.86 17.03 18.94
N SER A 16 6.67 15.84 18.35
CA SER A 16 5.77 14.83 18.90
C SER A 16 6.43 13.53 19.36
N LEU A 17 7.45 13.04 18.65
CA LEU A 17 7.97 11.70 18.93
C LEU A 17 8.56 11.58 20.35
N HIS A 18 9.23 12.63 20.84
CA HIS A 18 9.84 12.63 22.17
C HIS A 18 8.83 12.83 23.31
N GLU A 19 7.65 13.37 23.01
CA GLU A 19 6.57 13.61 23.98
C GLU A 19 5.60 12.40 24.08
N LEU A 20 5.66 11.49 23.09
CA LEU A 20 4.78 10.34 23.02
C LEU A 20 5.30 9.17 23.86
N PRO A 21 4.41 8.32 24.40
CA PRO A 21 4.82 7.11 25.11
C PRO A 21 5.39 6.09 24.14
N LEU A 22 6.70 6.16 23.89
CA LEU A 22 7.40 5.19 23.03
C LEU A 22 7.43 3.80 23.68
N PRO A 23 7.39 2.71 22.86
CA PRO A 23 7.24 1.34 23.37
C PRO A 23 8.48 0.79 24.11
N GLY A 24 9.62 1.50 24.11
CA GLY A 24 10.85 1.02 24.72
C GLY A 24 11.96 2.06 24.78
N LYS A 25 13.17 1.62 25.02
CA LYS A 25 14.38 2.46 25.21
C LYS A 25 15.44 2.22 24.15
N LYS A 26 15.28 1.18 23.32
CA LYS A 26 16.20 0.88 22.22
C LYS A 26 15.42 0.54 20.94
N ALA A 27 15.60 1.32 19.88
CA ALA A 27 14.88 1.20 18.62
C ALA A 27 15.76 0.60 17.50
N LEU A 28 15.12 -0.01 16.50
CA LEU A 28 15.69 -0.14 15.16
C LEU A 28 14.95 0.83 14.24
N ILE A 29 15.64 1.83 13.70
CA ILE A 29 15.12 2.67 12.64
C ILE A 29 15.24 1.89 11.33
N ILE A 30 14.12 1.70 10.64
CA ILE A 30 14.04 1.03 9.34
C ILE A 30 13.70 2.08 8.30
N THR A 31 14.49 2.15 7.23
CA THR A 31 14.24 3.08 6.12
C THR A 31 14.67 2.46 4.80
N SER A 32 14.33 3.14 3.69
CA SER A 32 14.68 2.65 2.36
C SER A 32 16.18 2.78 2.06
N ASN A 33 16.64 1.96 1.13
CA ASN A 33 17.99 2.07 0.56
C ASN A 33 18.15 3.31 -0.33
N GLY A 34 17.06 4.03 -0.62
CA GLY A 34 17.05 5.29 -1.35
C GLY A 34 17.63 6.46 -0.55
N LYS A 35 17.61 7.63 -1.17
CA LYS A 35 18.23 8.84 -0.62
C LYS A 35 17.25 9.81 0.04
N SER A 36 15.95 9.73 -0.30
CA SER A 36 14.96 10.77 0.03
C SER A 36 14.84 11.04 1.54
N THR A 37 14.77 10.03 2.38
CA THR A 37 14.68 10.20 3.84
C THR A 37 15.93 10.84 4.45
N LYS A 38 17.10 10.60 3.84
CA LYS A 38 18.39 11.16 4.26
C LYS A 38 18.56 12.60 3.76
N GLU A 39 18.41 12.82 2.45
CA GLU A 39 18.63 14.13 1.82
C GLU A 39 17.59 15.19 2.24
N ASN A 40 16.35 14.79 2.52
CA ASN A 40 15.32 15.69 3.04
C ASN A 40 15.40 15.90 4.57
N GLY A 41 16.38 15.30 5.25
CA GLY A 41 16.59 15.46 6.69
C GLY A 41 15.57 14.73 7.57
N TYR A 42 14.73 13.84 7.01
CA TYR A 42 13.71 13.11 7.78
C TYR A 42 14.35 12.12 8.76
N LEU A 43 15.40 11.41 8.30
CA LEU A 43 16.15 10.48 9.15
C LEU A 43 16.84 11.22 10.31
N SER A 44 17.57 12.30 10.03
CA SER A 44 18.29 13.06 11.07
C SER A 44 17.35 13.66 12.11
N ARG A 45 16.17 14.16 11.68
CA ARG A 45 15.12 14.63 12.62
C ARG A 45 14.58 13.49 13.50
N THR A 46 14.32 12.33 12.92
CA THR A 46 13.84 11.15 13.68
C THR A 46 14.90 10.72 14.70
N GLU A 47 16.18 10.67 14.33
CA GLU A 47 17.27 10.36 15.24
C GLU A 47 17.38 11.36 16.39
N GLU A 48 17.24 12.67 16.11
CA GLU A 48 17.26 13.72 17.11
C GLU A 48 16.11 13.58 18.12
N GLN A 49 14.91 13.32 17.64
CA GLN A 49 13.74 13.07 18.47
C GLN A 49 13.93 11.85 19.39
N LEU A 50 14.49 10.76 18.87
CA LEU A 50 14.77 9.57 19.68
C LEU A 50 15.84 9.86 20.74
N ARG A 51 16.89 10.63 20.41
CA ARG A 51 17.91 11.06 21.40
C ARG A 51 17.27 11.94 22.49
N SER A 52 16.38 12.86 22.11
CA SER A 52 15.62 13.70 23.05
C SER A 52 14.73 12.88 23.97
N ALA A 53 14.14 11.80 23.48
CA ALA A 53 13.38 10.81 24.24
C ALA A 53 14.26 9.86 25.10
N ARG A 54 15.60 10.01 25.05
CA ARG A 54 16.58 9.11 25.67
C ARG A 54 16.45 7.66 25.17
N VAL A 55 16.15 7.50 23.89
CA VAL A 55 16.09 6.22 23.20
C VAL A 55 17.39 6.03 22.42
N THR A 56 18.06 4.92 22.62
CA THR A 56 19.19 4.48 21.78
C THR A 56 18.64 3.82 20.52
N PHE A 57 19.41 3.80 19.42
CA PHE A 57 18.92 3.19 18.21
C PHE A 57 20.03 2.58 17.35
N LEU A 58 19.62 1.63 16.51
CA LEU A 58 20.35 1.09 15.37
C LEU A 58 19.64 1.57 14.10
N LEU A 59 20.34 1.58 12.97
CA LEU A 59 19.80 1.93 11.66
C LEU A 59 19.85 0.72 10.73
N TYR A 60 18.74 0.45 10.05
CA TYR A 60 18.63 -0.51 8.95
C TYR A 60 18.06 0.19 7.71
N ASP A 61 18.93 0.60 6.79
CA ASP A 61 18.62 1.42 5.61
C ASP A 61 18.74 0.62 4.31
N LYS A 62 18.20 -0.59 4.29
CA LYS A 62 18.36 -1.54 3.18
C LYS A 62 17.07 -1.87 2.44
N ILE A 63 15.93 -1.31 2.85
CA ILE A 63 14.64 -1.67 2.26
C ILE A 63 14.54 -1.10 0.84
N GLU A 64 14.37 -1.96 -0.13
CA GLU A 64 14.06 -1.66 -1.52
C GLU A 64 12.55 -1.48 -1.74
N ALA A 65 12.16 -0.96 -2.90
CA ALA A 65 10.78 -1.01 -3.37
C ALA A 65 10.36 -2.49 -3.55
N ASN A 66 9.11 -2.85 -3.21
CA ASN A 66 8.65 -4.23 -3.18
C ASN A 66 9.57 -5.11 -2.29
N PRO A 67 9.53 -4.98 -0.95
CA PRO A 67 10.56 -5.48 -0.05
C PRO A 67 10.78 -6.98 -0.20
N LEU A 68 12.05 -7.38 -0.32
CA LEU A 68 12.43 -8.76 -0.58
C LEU A 68 12.48 -9.59 0.71
N ARG A 69 12.11 -10.86 0.59
CA ARG A 69 12.19 -11.89 1.64
C ARG A 69 13.53 -11.86 2.39
N GLU A 70 14.64 -11.83 1.65
CA GLU A 70 15.97 -11.86 2.26
C GLU A 70 16.26 -10.59 3.06
N THR A 71 15.95 -9.42 2.51
CA THR A 71 16.17 -8.12 3.16
C THR A 71 15.36 -8.02 4.46
N VAL A 72 14.10 -8.44 4.44
CA VAL A 72 13.24 -8.45 5.62
C VAL A 72 13.75 -9.43 6.67
N THR A 73 14.14 -10.64 6.28
CA THR A 73 14.70 -11.65 7.18
C THR A 73 15.99 -11.16 7.84
N ASN A 74 16.88 -10.52 7.08
CA ASN A 74 18.12 -9.95 7.60
C ASN A 74 17.87 -8.80 8.58
N GLY A 75 16.90 -7.91 8.29
CA GLY A 75 16.47 -6.87 9.22
C GLY A 75 15.99 -7.44 10.56
N GLY A 76 15.23 -8.53 10.53
CA GLY A 76 14.78 -9.23 11.74
C GLY A 76 15.94 -9.83 12.56
N ARG A 77 16.93 -10.41 11.91
CA ARG A 77 18.15 -10.93 12.58
C ARG A 77 18.95 -9.80 13.25
N ILE A 78 19.08 -8.65 12.57
CA ILE A 78 19.76 -7.46 13.13
C ILE A 78 18.98 -6.91 14.32
N ALA A 79 17.67 -6.84 14.27
CA ALA A 79 16.83 -6.40 15.37
C ALA A 79 17.00 -7.31 16.60
N SER A 80 16.97 -8.62 16.39
CA SER A 80 17.17 -9.64 17.44
C SER A 80 18.56 -9.54 18.06
N ALA A 81 19.62 -9.57 17.25
CA ALA A 81 21.01 -9.47 17.72
C ALA A 81 21.28 -8.14 18.44
N GLY A 82 20.61 -7.07 18.01
CA GLY A 82 20.66 -5.75 18.63
C GLY A 82 19.91 -5.65 19.95
N ASN A 83 19.09 -6.63 20.33
CA ASN A 83 18.19 -6.57 21.49
C ASN A 83 17.41 -5.27 21.52
N VAL A 84 16.73 -4.93 20.39
CA VAL A 84 15.88 -3.73 20.31
C VAL A 84 14.51 -4.00 20.93
N ASP A 85 13.92 -2.96 21.51
CA ASP A 85 12.62 -3.06 22.18
C ASP A 85 11.46 -2.81 21.21
N PHE A 86 11.71 -2.02 20.13
CA PHE A 86 10.69 -1.64 19.15
C PHE A 86 11.32 -1.20 17.84
N LEU A 87 10.47 -1.03 16.83
CA LEU A 87 10.84 -0.60 15.48
C LEU A 87 10.29 0.81 15.20
N VAL A 88 11.07 1.63 14.49
CA VAL A 88 10.63 2.89 13.90
C VAL A 88 10.71 2.77 12.40
N ALA A 89 9.57 2.63 11.72
CA ALA A 89 9.48 2.50 10.28
C ALA A 89 9.30 3.89 9.66
N LEU A 90 10.38 4.45 9.11
CA LEU A 90 10.41 5.77 8.48
C LEU A 90 10.53 5.61 6.97
N GLY A 91 9.43 5.73 6.22
CA GLY A 91 9.46 5.58 4.77
C GLY A 91 8.10 5.37 4.15
N GLY A 92 8.08 4.95 2.89
CA GLY A 92 6.85 4.57 2.19
C GLY A 92 6.33 3.18 2.60
N GLY A 93 5.26 2.73 1.93
CA GLY A 93 4.62 1.43 2.19
C GLY A 93 5.58 0.27 2.28
N SER A 94 6.55 0.16 1.36
CA SER A 94 7.58 -0.91 1.39
C SER A 94 8.35 -0.97 2.71
N VAL A 95 8.65 0.18 3.31
CA VAL A 95 9.35 0.24 4.61
C VAL A 95 8.43 -0.19 5.75
N LEU A 96 7.17 0.24 5.71
CA LEU A 96 6.18 -0.11 6.72
C LEU A 96 5.87 -1.61 6.67
N ASP A 97 5.72 -2.16 5.48
CA ASP A 97 5.48 -3.59 5.24
C ASP A 97 6.67 -4.45 5.70
N ALA A 98 7.88 -4.05 5.31
CA ALA A 98 9.11 -4.70 5.76
C ALA A 98 9.22 -4.71 7.30
N ALA A 99 8.86 -3.61 7.97
CA ALA A 99 8.90 -3.51 9.42
C ALA A 99 7.99 -4.55 10.10
N LYS A 100 6.84 -4.88 9.51
CA LYS A 100 5.94 -5.91 10.03
C LYS A 100 6.60 -7.31 9.97
N GLY A 101 7.24 -7.64 8.84
CA GLY A 101 8.01 -8.88 8.72
C GLY A 101 9.22 -8.93 9.65
N ILE A 102 9.98 -7.83 9.74
CA ILE A 102 11.12 -7.66 10.65
C ILE A 102 10.67 -7.88 12.10
N ALA A 103 9.52 -7.31 12.51
CA ALA A 103 8.98 -7.46 13.85
C ALA A 103 8.73 -8.94 14.22
N VAL A 104 8.22 -9.74 13.27
CA VAL A 104 7.98 -11.17 13.46
C VAL A 104 9.29 -11.93 13.58
N VAL A 105 10.21 -11.76 12.62
CA VAL A 105 11.49 -12.49 12.59
C VAL A 105 12.34 -12.15 13.81
N ALA A 106 12.32 -10.92 14.29
CA ALA A 106 13.09 -10.48 15.44
C ALA A 106 12.78 -11.27 16.72
N THR A 107 11.53 -11.68 16.92
CA THR A 107 11.06 -12.34 18.14
C THR A 107 10.81 -13.84 17.96
N ASN A 108 10.64 -14.32 16.72
CA ASN A 108 10.27 -15.70 16.41
C ASN A 108 11.39 -16.44 15.65
N GLY A 109 12.39 -15.73 15.13
CA GLY A 109 13.50 -16.29 14.37
C GLY A 109 13.09 -16.83 12.99
N GLY A 110 13.96 -17.60 12.36
CA GLY A 110 13.71 -18.24 11.07
C GLY A 110 13.78 -17.27 9.89
N ASP A 111 12.98 -17.55 8.89
CA ASP A 111 12.81 -16.76 7.67
C ASP A 111 11.41 -16.13 7.68
N VAL A 112 11.26 -14.91 7.15
CA VAL A 112 9.95 -14.25 7.10
C VAL A 112 8.93 -15.07 6.31
N TRP A 113 9.37 -15.80 5.28
CA TRP A 113 8.52 -16.64 4.44
C TRP A 113 7.92 -17.83 5.19
N ASP A 114 8.56 -18.28 6.29
CA ASP A 114 8.00 -19.31 7.17
C ASP A 114 6.62 -18.91 7.72
N TYR A 115 6.38 -17.62 7.92
CA TYR A 115 5.18 -17.05 8.54
C TYR A 115 4.11 -16.59 7.55
N ILE A 116 4.42 -16.58 6.26
CA ILE A 116 3.44 -16.30 5.20
C ILE A 116 2.42 -17.43 5.14
N THR A 117 1.13 -17.08 5.08
CA THR A 117 0.02 -18.07 5.09
C THR A 117 -0.52 -18.41 3.71
N ASN A 118 -0.14 -17.65 2.69
CA ASN A 118 -0.60 -17.78 1.31
C ASN A 118 0.50 -18.35 0.41
N GLY A 119 0.14 -18.75 -0.80
CA GLY A 119 1.07 -19.26 -1.79
C GLY A 119 1.98 -20.35 -1.23
N THR A 120 3.28 -20.24 -1.51
CA THR A 120 4.36 -21.16 -1.05
C THR A 120 4.83 -20.88 0.38
N GLY A 121 4.17 -19.99 1.11
CA GLY A 121 4.54 -19.66 2.49
C GLY A 121 4.48 -20.85 3.43
N GLY A 122 5.33 -20.82 4.47
CA GLY A 122 5.47 -21.93 5.42
C GLY A 122 4.34 -22.10 6.43
N LYS A 123 3.42 -21.15 6.53
CA LYS A 123 2.21 -21.17 7.40
C LYS A 123 2.52 -21.37 8.89
N LYS A 124 3.74 -21.05 9.31
CA LYS A 124 4.18 -21.15 10.70
C LYS A 124 3.45 -20.12 11.55
N LYS A 125 2.97 -20.55 12.73
CA LYS A 125 2.33 -19.64 13.68
C LYS A 125 3.35 -18.69 14.31
N ILE A 126 2.97 -17.42 14.46
CA ILE A 126 3.69 -16.43 15.25
C ILE A 126 3.45 -16.78 16.72
N ALA A 127 4.46 -17.33 17.38
CA ALA A 127 4.37 -17.84 18.75
C ALA A 127 4.68 -16.76 19.80
N ASN A 128 5.67 -15.91 19.51
CA ASN A 128 6.06 -14.81 20.37
C ASN A 128 5.50 -13.49 19.82
N THR A 129 5.06 -12.60 20.70
CA THR A 129 4.57 -11.27 20.31
C THR A 129 5.62 -10.53 19.50
N PRO A 130 5.32 -10.06 18.28
CA PRO A 130 6.23 -9.28 17.46
C PRO A 130 6.65 -7.97 18.16
N LEU A 131 7.78 -7.41 17.74
CA LEU A 131 8.21 -6.11 18.24
C LEU A 131 7.16 -5.03 17.92
N PRO A 132 6.86 -4.12 18.85
CA PRO A 132 5.96 -2.99 18.56
C PRO A 132 6.54 -2.07 17.49
N ILE A 133 5.67 -1.50 16.65
CA ILE A 133 6.03 -0.65 15.52
C ILE A 133 5.51 0.77 15.76
N VAL A 134 6.38 1.75 15.54
CA VAL A 134 6.05 3.16 15.34
C VAL A 134 6.17 3.45 13.83
N ALA A 135 5.07 3.77 13.18
CA ALA A 135 5.00 4.01 11.74
C ALA A 135 5.05 5.52 11.44
N ILE A 136 5.93 5.92 10.53
CA ILE A 136 6.11 7.29 10.07
C ILE A 136 6.13 7.28 8.55
N PRO A 137 4.95 7.29 7.89
CA PRO A 137 4.86 7.24 6.44
C PRO A 137 5.39 8.53 5.81
N THR A 138 6.16 8.38 4.72
CA THR A 138 6.63 9.49 3.87
C THR A 138 5.95 9.52 2.51
N THR A 139 4.93 8.69 2.33
CA THR A 139 4.11 8.55 1.11
C THR A 139 2.65 8.38 1.49
N ALA A 140 1.74 8.67 0.57
CA ALA A 140 0.30 8.56 0.77
C ALA A 140 -0.31 7.64 -0.31
N GLY A 141 -0.36 6.35 -0.04
CA GLY A 141 -0.88 5.32 -0.96
C GLY A 141 -1.36 4.08 -0.24
N THR A 142 -0.45 3.35 0.37
CA THR A 142 -0.72 2.02 0.92
C THR A 142 -1.59 1.99 2.18
N GLY A 143 -1.59 3.06 2.99
CA GLY A 143 -2.26 3.05 4.29
C GLY A 143 -1.70 2.03 5.29
N SER A 144 -0.49 1.48 5.04
CA SER A 144 0.11 0.40 5.84
C SER A 144 0.38 0.80 7.30
N GLU A 145 0.36 2.08 7.63
CA GLU A 145 0.41 2.57 9.00
C GLU A 145 -0.86 2.25 9.82
N THR A 146 -1.95 1.83 9.17
CA THR A 146 -3.25 1.60 9.81
C THR A 146 -3.75 0.17 9.72
N ASP A 147 -3.00 -0.72 9.09
CA ASP A 147 -3.36 -2.12 8.94
C ASP A 147 -2.35 -3.09 9.61
N ALA A 148 -2.68 -4.37 9.60
CA ALA A 148 -1.89 -5.45 10.19
C ALA A 148 -1.25 -6.38 9.15
N GLY A 149 -1.23 -5.99 7.89
CA GLY A 149 -0.60 -6.73 6.79
C GLY A 149 0.69 -6.07 6.34
N GLY A 150 1.66 -6.83 5.88
CA GLY A 150 2.87 -6.33 5.23
C GLY A 150 3.22 -7.18 4.03
N VAL A 151 3.25 -6.60 2.85
CA VAL A 151 3.47 -7.33 1.60
C VAL A 151 4.96 -7.55 1.36
N ILE A 152 5.34 -8.81 1.18
CA ILE A 152 6.73 -9.25 0.99
C ILE A 152 6.84 -9.97 -0.35
N THR A 153 7.93 -9.73 -1.07
CA THR A 153 8.23 -10.36 -2.35
C THR A 153 9.23 -11.50 -2.17
N ASN A 154 8.90 -12.66 -2.70
CA ASN A 154 9.83 -13.79 -2.83
C ASN A 154 10.23 -13.94 -4.31
N PRO A 155 11.43 -13.52 -4.70
CA PRO A 155 11.87 -13.59 -6.09
C PRO A 155 12.09 -15.03 -6.57
N ASP A 156 12.36 -15.98 -5.66
CA ASP A 156 12.58 -17.38 -6.02
C ASP A 156 11.32 -18.06 -6.56
N THR A 157 10.14 -17.64 -6.06
CA THR A 157 8.83 -18.18 -6.46
C THR A 157 7.98 -17.17 -7.24
N GLN A 158 8.51 -15.96 -7.46
CA GLN A 158 7.79 -14.84 -8.10
C GLN A 158 6.44 -14.54 -7.44
N GLU A 159 6.39 -14.66 -6.12
CA GLU A 159 5.21 -14.36 -5.32
C GLU A 159 5.39 -13.05 -4.54
N LYS A 160 4.34 -12.24 -4.52
CA LYS A 160 4.22 -11.04 -3.71
C LYS A 160 2.93 -11.15 -2.89
N THR A 161 3.06 -11.38 -1.58
CA THR A 161 1.92 -11.73 -0.73
C THR A 161 2.13 -11.25 0.72
N PRO A 162 1.05 -10.98 1.50
CA PRO A 162 1.20 -10.41 2.82
C PRO A 162 1.54 -11.44 3.90
N ILE A 163 2.43 -11.02 4.83
CA ILE A 163 2.39 -11.50 6.21
C ILE A 163 1.28 -10.73 6.93
N LYS A 164 0.41 -11.43 7.67
CA LYS A 164 -0.73 -10.79 8.34
C LYS A 164 -1.00 -11.41 9.70
N ASP A 165 -1.02 -10.57 10.73
CA ASP A 165 -1.42 -10.95 12.09
C ASP A 165 -1.90 -9.71 12.84
N ARG A 166 -2.90 -9.84 13.71
CA ARG A 166 -3.44 -8.71 14.49
C ARG A 166 -2.41 -8.01 15.39
N SER A 167 -1.35 -8.71 15.79
CA SER A 167 -0.27 -8.13 16.58
C SER A 167 0.63 -7.16 15.80
N LEU A 168 0.51 -7.11 14.45
CA LEU A 168 1.31 -6.28 13.56
C LEU A 168 0.74 -4.88 13.33
N PHE A 169 -0.46 -4.57 13.86
CA PHE A 169 -0.90 -3.18 13.86
C PHE A 169 0.16 -2.28 14.51
N PRO A 170 0.59 -1.20 13.85
CA PRO A 170 1.47 -0.22 14.48
C PRO A 170 0.87 0.28 15.80
N LYS A 171 1.70 0.43 16.83
CA LYS A 171 1.27 0.97 18.13
C LYS A 171 1.06 2.48 18.10
N LEU A 172 1.76 3.13 17.17
CA LEU A 172 1.69 4.55 16.92
C LEU A 172 1.90 4.79 15.43
N ALA A 173 1.07 5.61 14.82
CA ALA A 173 1.25 6.14 13.47
C ALA A 173 1.35 7.67 13.51
N ILE A 174 2.39 8.24 12.91
CA ILE A 174 2.60 9.68 12.80
C ILE A 174 2.54 10.04 11.32
N ILE A 175 1.44 10.62 10.90
CA ILE A 175 1.15 10.95 9.51
C ILE A 175 1.32 12.46 9.35
N ASP A 176 2.53 12.87 8.93
CA ASP A 176 2.90 14.25 8.72
C ASP A 176 2.97 14.55 7.22
N PRO A 177 2.03 15.31 6.67
CA PRO A 177 2.02 15.65 5.24
C PRO A 177 3.26 16.41 4.75
N GLU A 178 4.00 17.07 5.64
CA GLU A 178 5.26 17.73 5.30
C GLU A 178 6.35 16.74 4.86
N LEU A 179 6.29 15.48 5.31
CA LEU A 179 7.21 14.43 4.86
C LEU A 179 6.91 13.95 3.44
N MET A 180 5.77 14.35 2.87
CA MET A 180 5.31 13.91 1.56
C MET A 180 5.52 14.99 0.46
N VAL A 181 5.91 16.22 0.83
CA VAL A 181 6.08 17.33 -0.13
C VAL A 181 7.23 17.13 -1.11
N SER A 182 8.18 16.26 -0.78
CA SER A 182 9.33 15.93 -1.64
C SER A 182 9.03 14.82 -2.64
N VAL A 183 7.87 14.18 -2.56
CA VAL A 183 7.49 13.11 -3.49
C VAL A 183 7.23 13.71 -4.88
N PRO A 184 7.94 13.24 -5.93
CA PRO A 184 7.75 13.74 -7.29
C PRO A 184 6.31 13.58 -7.79
N PRO A 185 5.85 14.45 -8.72
CA PRO A 185 4.46 14.44 -9.22
C PRO A 185 3.97 13.06 -9.69
N ARG A 186 4.78 12.37 -10.52
CA ARG A 186 4.45 11.05 -11.04
C ARG A 186 4.26 10.01 -9.93
N PHE A 187 5.12 9.99 -8.92
CA PHE A 187 4.98 9.10 -7.77
C PHE A 187 3.84 9.52 -6.84
N THR A 188 3.54 10.83 -6.74
CA THR A 188 2.34 11.33 -6.05
C THR A 188 1.08 10.77 -6.69
N ALA A 189 1.00 10.79 -8.03
CA ALA A 189 -0.10 10.19 -8.77
C ALA A 189 -0.22 8.69 -8.51
N TYR A 190 0.87 7.93 -8.67
CA TYR A 190 0.85 6.48 -8.42
C TYR A 190 0.36 6.10 -7.04
N GLN A 191 0.85 6.80 -6.01
CA GLN A 191 0.44 6.56 -4.62
C GLN A 191 -1.03 6.95 -4.40
N GLY A 192 -1.47 8.07 -4.94
CA GLY A 192 -2.86 8.50 -4.83
C GLY A 192 -3.84 7.54 -5.51
N PHE A 193 -3.46 6.97 -6.66
CA PHE A 193 -4.25 5.93 -7.33
C PHE A 193 -4.24 4.62 -6.57
N ASP A 194 -3.14 4.24 -5.91
CA ASP A 194 -3.09 3.10 -5.00
C ASP A 194 -4.10 3.27 -3.87
N ALA A 195 -4.09 4.42 -3.18
CA ALA A 195 -5.10 4.74 -2.17
C ALA A 195 -6.53 4.75 -2.74
N LEU A 196 -6.73 5.24 -3.97
CA LEU A 196 -8.01 5.22 -4.65
C LEU A 196 -8.53 3.79 -4.84
N PHE A 197 -7.68 2.91 -5.37
CA PHE A 197 -8.07 1.53 -5.64
C PHE A 197 -8.29 0.72 -4.37
N HIS A 198 -7.54 0.95 -3.29
CA HIS A 198 -7.86 0.37 -1.98
C HIS A 198 -9.31 0.64 -1.58
N ASN A 199 -9.77 1.88 -1.74
CA ASN A 199 -11.12 2.28 -1.38
C ASN A 199 -12.18 1.82 -2.39
N ILE A 200 -11.90 1.87 -3.70
CA ILE A 200 -12.82 1.35 -4.74
C ILE A 200 -12.99 -0.15 -4.58
N GLU A 201 -11.91 -0.89 -4.44
CA GLU A 201 -11.95 -2.34 -4.30
C GLU A 201 -12.62 -2.76 -2.99
N GLY A 202 -12.33 -2.09 -1.90
CA GLY A 202 -13.02 -2.31 -0.63
C GLY A 202 -14.52 -2.07 -0.73
N TYR A 203 -14.93 -1.03 -1.45
CA TYR A 203 -16.35 -0.75 -1.75
C TYR A 203 -16.98 -1.84 -2.62
N LEU A 204 -16.27 -2.34 -3.64
CA LEU A 204 -16.74 -3.40 -4.53
C LEU A 204 -16.67 -4.81 -3.92
N SER A 205 -15.88 -5.00 -2.86
CA SER A 205 -15.70 -6.30 -2.20
C SER A 205 -17.03 -6.91 -1.71
N ASN A 206 -17.13 -8.22 -1.76
CA ASN A 206 -18.26 -8.93 -1.15
C ASN A 206 -18.27 -8.87 0.39
N LYS A 207 -17.19 -8.34 0.99
CA LYS A 207 -17.07 -8.07 2.43
C LYS A 207 -17.43 -6.64 2.80
N SER A 208 -17.76 -5.77 1.84
CA SER A 208 -18.17 -4.40 2.12
C SER A 208 -19.37 -4.37 3.05
N ASN A 209 -19.42 -3.35 3.88
CA ASN A 209 -20.47 -3.14 4.86
C ASN A 209 -20.70 -1.62 5.04
N ALA A 210 -21.77 -1.24 5.72
CA ALA A 210 -22.16 0.17 5.83
C ALA A 210 -21.04 1.07 6.38
N VAL A 211 -20.18 0.58 7.29
CA VAL A 211 -19.08 1.37 7.86
C VAL A 211 -17.95 1.50 6.83
N SER A 212 -17.55 0.41 6.18
CA SER A 212 -16.51 0.42 5.16
C SER A 212 -16.92 1.31 3.96
N GLU A 213 -18.18 1.24 3.54
CA GLU A 213 -18.72 2.08 2.45
C GLU A 213 -18.70 3.58 2.76
N MET A 214 -18.92 3.96 4.04
CA MET A 214 -18.74 5.35 4.48
C MET A 214 -17.27 5.80 4.39
N VAL A 215 -16.35 4.95 4.80
CA VAL A 215 -14.91 5.20 4.75
C VAL A 215 -14.45 5.33 3.30
N ALA A 216 -14.82 4.38 2.45
CA ALA A 216 -14.47 4.36 1.04
C ALA A 216 -14.96 5.61 0.30
N ARG A 217 -16.23 5.99 0.51
CA ARG A 217 -16.82 7.22 -0.08
C ARG A 217 -16.00 8.44 0.27
N GLU A 218 -15.70 8.65 1.56
CA GLU A 218 -14.96 9.82 2.03
C GLU A 218 -13.56 9.88 1.41
N ALA A 219 -12.87 8.75 1.33
CA ALA A 219 -11.55 8.67 0.75
C ALA A 219 -11.56 8.95 -0.77
N ILE A 220 -12.48 8.32 -1.52
CA ILE A 220 -12.60 8.47 -2.98
C ILE A 220 -12.87 9.94 -3.34
N GLN A 221 -13.81 10.59 -2.66
CA GLN A 221 -14.14 11.99 -2.90
C GLN A 221 -12.95 12.92 -2.63
N ARG A 222 -12.16 12.67 -1.58
CA ARG A 222 -10.94 13.45 -1.30
C ARG A 222 -9.88 13.25 -2.37
N ILE A 223 -9.65 12.01 -2.80
CA ILE A 223 -8.67 11.74 -3.86
C ILE A 223 -9.09 12.43 -5.15
N ALA A 224 -10.35 12.30 -5.57
CA ALA A 224 -10.85 12.97 -6.76
C ALA A 224 -10.65 14.50 -6.73
N ALA A 225 -10.90 15.12 -5.57
CA ALA A 225 -10.79 16.58 -5.42
C ALA A 225 -9.35 17.08 -5.28
N TYR A 226 -8.47 16.34 -4.61
CA TYR A 226 -7.17 16.86 -4.15
C TYR A 226 -5.95 16.19 -4.78
N LEU A 227 -6.06 14.98 -5.33
CA LEU A 227 -4.92 14.33 -5.98
C LEU A 227 -4.38 15.13 -7.17
N PRO A 228 -5.20 15.65 -8.11
CA PRO A 228 -4.70 16.48 -9.19
C PRO A 228 -3.96 17.74 -8.68
N GLN A 229 -4.43 18.33 -7.58
CA GLN A 229 -3.78 19.47 -6.97
C GLN A 229 -2.42 19.11 -6.34
N ALA A 230 -2.34 17.97 -5.65
CA ALA A 230 -1.09 17.48 -5.05
C ALA A 230 -0.06 17.09 -6.12
N VAL A 231 -0.50 16.60 -7.29
CA VAL A 231 0.35 16.29 -8.44
C VAL A 231 0.87 17.58 -9.09
N ALA A 232 -0.03 18.54 -9.36
CA ALA A 232 0.32 19.80 -10.02
C ALA A 232 1.23 20.68 -9.13
N GLU A 233 0.95 20.70 -7.82
CA GLU A 233 1.68 21.51 -6.84
C GLU A 233 2.08 20.67 -5.62
N GLY A 234 3.22 19.97 -5.74
CA GLY A 234 3.71 19.04 -4.70
C GLY A 234 3.92 19.67 -3.31
N LYS A 235 4.02 21.00 -3.22
CA LYS A 235 4.17 21.75 -1.95
C LYS A 235 2.84 22.25 -1.38
N ASN A 236 1.72 21.98 -2.02
CA ASN A 236 0.40 22.31 -1.52
C ASN A 236 0.06 21.41 -0.31
N ILE A 237 0.35 21.92 0.89
CA ILE A 237 0.16 21.18 2.15
C ILE A 237 -1.29 20.75 2.34
N LYS A 238 -2.27 21.58 1.95
CA LYS A 238 -3.68 21.20 2.04
C LYS A 238 -3.97 19.97 1.19
N ALA A 239 -3.56 19.97 -0.08
CA ALA A 239 -3.76 18.84 -0.96
C ALA A 239 -3.02 17.59 -0.46
N ARG A 240 -1.78 17.74 0.04
CA ARG A 240 -1.03 16.63 0.66
C ARG A 240 -1.75 16.06 1.88
N THR A 241 -2.30 16.92 2.75
CA THR A 241 -3.05 16.49 3.94
C THR A 241 -4.28 15.67 3.54
N GLU A 242 -5.05 16.14 2.56
CA GLU A 242 -6.27 15.46 2.10
C GLU A 242 -5.96 14.10 1.46
N VAL A 243 -4.91 14.02 0.64
CA VAL A 243 -4.47 12.75 0.03
C VAL A 243 -3.88 11.80 1.10
N ALA A 244 -3.11 12.31 2.06
CA ALA A 244 -2.59 11.51 3.17
C ALA A 244 -3.73 10.95 4.04
N PHE A 245 -4.75 11.76 4.31
CA PHE A 245 -5.93 11.30 5.06
C PHE A 245 -6.72 10.25 4.27
N ALA A 246 -6.87 10.41 2.96
CA ALA A 246 -7.52 9.41 2.12
C ALA A 246 -6.73 8.08 2.07
N SER A 247 -5.40 8.13 2.04
CA SER A 247 -4.54 6.94 2.16
C SER A 247 -4.72 6.24 3.52
N TYR A 248 -4.75 7.02 4.61
CA TYR A 248 -5.06 6.52 5.95
C TYR A 248 -6.42 5.80 6.00
N LEU A 249 -7.45 6.39 5.38
CA LEU A 249 -8.76 5.75 5.26
C LEU A 249 -8.71 4.47 4.44
N GLY A 250 -7.89 4.41 3.37
CA GLY A 250 -7.69 3.21 2.57
C GLY A 250 -7.13 2.04 3.38
N GLY A 251 -6.19 2.29 4.30
CA GLY A 251 -5.71 1.26 5.22
C GLY A 251 -6.81 0.77 6.19
N ILE A 252 -7.66 1.67 6.69
CA ILE A 252 -8.83 1.29 7.49
C ILE A 252 -9.82 0.47 6.64
N GLU A 253 -10.07 0.87 5.40
CA GLU A 253 -10.96 0.14 4.47
C GLU A 253 -10.49 -1.30 4.26
N MET A 254 -9.19 -1.53 4.02
CA MET A 254 -8.61 -2.87 3.89
C MET A 254 -8.81 -3.75 5.14
N VAL A 255 -8.90 -3.15 6.32
CA VAL A 255 -9.19 -3.87 7.57
C VAL A 255 -10.68 -4.20 7.69
N LEU A 256 -11.56 -3.30 7.26
CA LEU A 256 -13.01 -3.43 7.39
C LEU A 256 -13.63 -4.34 6.32
N SER A 257 -13.08 -4.33 5.11
CA SER A 257 -13.59 -5.13 3.99
C SER A 257 -12.50 -5.94 3.28
N SER A 258 -11.45 -5.36 2.78
CA SER A 258 -10.36 -5.95 1.97
C SER A 258 -10.43 -5.51 0.50
N THR A 259 -9.28 -5.51 -0.17
CA THR A 259 -9.19 -5.40 -1.63
C THR A 259 -9.70 -6.67 -2.33
N ILE A 260 -9.78 -6.63 -3.65
CA ILE A 260 -10.24 -7.71 -4.53
C ILE A 260 -9.13 -8.11 -5.53
N SER A 261 -9.45 -8.89 -6.54
CA SER A 261 -8.44 -9.48 -7.45
C SER A 261 -7.65 -8.49 -8.29
N HIS A 262 -8.07 -7.24 -8.45
CA HIS A 262 -7.30 -6.18 -9.11
C HIS A 262 -5.89 -6.02 -8.48
N HIS A 263 -5.82 -5.91 -7.16
CA HIS A 263 -4.54 -5.89 -6.45
C HIS A 263 -3.74 -7.18 -6.62
N SER A 264 -4.39 -8.34 -6.70
CA SER A 264 -3.68 -9.61 -6.92
C SER A 264 -3.03 -9.66 -8.30
N LEU A 265 -3.71 -9.16 -9.33
CA LEU A 265 -3.16 -9.07 -10.69
C LEU A 265 -1.93 -8.16 -10.72
N GLU A 266 -1.99 -7.00 -10.05
CA GLU A 266 -0.84 -6.10 -9.95
C GLU A 266 0.32 -6.74 -9.18
N HIS A 267 0.06 -7.43 -8.07
CA HIS A 267 1.09 -8.12 -7.31
C HIS A 267 1.85 -9.14 -8.18
N SER A 268 1.17 -9.80 -9.09
CA SER A 268 1.83 -10.68 -10.04
C SER A 268 2.73 -9.91 -11.01
N LEU A 269 2.30 -8.77 -11.56
CA LEU A 269 3.15 -7.93 -12.42
C LEU A 269 4.43 -7.50 -11.69
N SER A 270 4.29 -6.91 -10.51
CA SER A 270 5.44 -6.39 -9.75
C SER A 270 6.29 -7.45 -9.07
N SER A 271 5.82 -8.70 -8.96
CA SER A 271 6.66 -9.82 -8.52
C SER A 271 7.63 -10.30 -9.61
N PHE A 272 7.28 -10.15 -10.88
CA PHE A 272 8.15 -10.41 -12.03
C PHE A 272 9.04 -9.20 -12.36
N HIS A 273 8.50 -8.00 -12.21
CA HIS A 273 9.14 -6.72 -12.56
C HIS A 273 9.23 -5.82 -11.34
N GLN A 274 10.26 -6.02 -10.51
CA GLN A 274 10.41 -5.35 -9.22
C GLN A 274 10.55 -3.82 -9.31
N GLU A 275 11.02 -3.30 -10.45
CA GLU A 275 11.09 -1.87 -10.76
C GLU A 275 9.73 -1.24 -11.10
N LEU A 276 8.68 -2.04 -11.33
CA LEU A 276 7.34 -1.52 -11.58
C LEU A 276 6.79 -0.88 -10.29
N PRO A 277 6.49 0.43 -10.31
CA PRO A 277 5.80 1.05 -9.19
C PRO A 277 4.40 0.47 -9.06
N HIS A 278 4.02 0.03 -7.87
CA HIS A 278 2.76 -0.65 -7.58
C HIS A 278 1.54 0.10 -8.12
N GLY A 279 1.41 1.40 -7.82
CA GLY A 279 0.31 2.20 -8.34
C GLY A 279 0.28 2.36 -9.85
N ALA A 280 1.45 2.29 -10.54
CA ALA A 280 1.48 2.29 -12.00
C ALA A 280 0.89 0.99 -12.58
N GLY A 281 1.19 -0.15 -11.97
CA GLY A 281 0.59 -1.44 -12.33
C GLY A 281 -0.93 -1.43 -12.17
N LEU A 282 -1.43 -0.94 -11.04
CA LEU A 282 -2.87 -0.79 -10.80
C LEU A 282 -3.55 0.12 -11.84
N ILE A 283 -2.94 1.28 -12.15
CA ILE A 283 -3.47 2.21 -13.17
C ILE A 283 -3.57 1.53 -14.53
N MET A 284 -2.52 0.83 -14.95
CA MET A 284 -2.53 0.12 -16.23
C MET A 284 -3.65 -0.93 -16.30
N LEU A 285 -3.83 -1.73 -15.27
CA LEU A 285 -4.85 -2.79 -15.23
C LEU A 285 -6.29 -2.26 -15.13
N SER A 286 -6.49 -1.06 -14.57
CA SER A 286 -7.80 -0.61 -14.09
C SER A 286 -8.88 -0.56 -15.16
N HIS A 287 -8.59 -0.08 -16.37
CA HIS A 287 -9.60 0.08 -17.42
C HIS A 287 -10.21 -1.27 -17.81
N ALA A 288 -9.37 -2.23 -18.23
CA ALA A 288 -9.83 -3.55 -18.65
C ALA A 288 -10.48 -4.32 -17.49
N TYR A 289 -9.92 -4.21 -16.30
CA TYR A 289 -10.45 -4.89 -15.12
C TYR A 289 -11.86 -4.41 -14.76
N PHE A 290 -12.07 -3.11 -14.64
CA PHE A 290 -13.38 -2.58 -14.29
C PHE A 290 -14.38 -2.64 -15.43
N SER A 291 -13.96 -2.53 -16.71
CA SER A 291 -14.84 -2.80 -17.85
C SER A 291 -15.46 -4.19 -17.79
N TYR A 292 -14.64 -5.20 -17.51
CA TYR A 292 -15.15 -6.57 -17.38
C TYR A 292 -16.18 -6.69 -16.23
N LEU A 293 -15.92 -6.08 -15.08
CA LEU A 293 -16.88 -6.12 -13.97
C LEU A 293 -18.19 -5.41 -14.32
N ILE A 294 -18.13 -4.31 -15.06
CA ILE A 294 -19.31 -3.57 -15.55
C ILE A 294 -20.10 -4.42 -16.54
N ASP A 295 -19.43 -5.10 -17.47
CA ASP A 295 -20.07 -5.96 -18.48
C ASP A 295 -20.86 -7.15 -17.86
N THR A 296 -20.58 -7.49 -16.60
CA THR A 296 -21.35 -8.54 -15.90
C THR A 296 -22.72 -8.06 -15.40
N HIS A 297 -22.94 -6.77 -15.28
CA HIS A 297 -24.16 -6.14 -14.72
C HIS A 297 -24.53 -6.58 -13.30
N GLU A 298 -23.57 -7.16 -12.55
CA GLU A 298 -23.81 -7.61 -11.16
C GLU A 298 -23.69 -6.47 -10.13
N MET A 299 -23.11 -5.32 -10.54
CA MET A 299 -22.78 -4.22 -9.63
C MET A 299 -23.08 -2.83 -10.21
N ASP A 300 -24.02 -2.71 -11.14
CA ASP A 300 -24.32 -1.45 -11.85
C ASP A 300 -24.54 -0.28 -10.90
N ASP A 301 -25.38 -0.45 -9.88
CA ASP A 301 -25.64 0.59 -8.88
C ASP A 301 -24.38 1.05 -8.14
N ARG A 302 -23.42 0.11 -7.89
CA ARG A 302 -22.17 0.44 -7.23
C ARG A 302 -21.25 1.25 -8.13
N PHE A 303 -21.16 0.92 -9.40
CA PHE A 303 -20.37 1.69 -10.36
C PHE A 303 -20.95 3.08 -10.62
N ILE A 304 -22.28 3.22 -10.67
CA ILE A 304 -22.95 4.53 -10.73
C ILE A 304 -22.57 5.38 -9.50
N GLN A 305 -22.62 4.79 -8.29
CA GLN A 305 -22.22 5.48 -7.07
C GLN A 305 -20.73 5.87 -7.07
N LEU A 306 -19.84 5.01 -7.58
CA LEU A 306 -18.43 5.32 -7.72
C LEU A 306 -18.18 6.47 -8.70
N ALA A 307 -18.95 6.56 -9.80
CA ALA A 307 -18.91 7.71 -10.69
C ALA A 307 -19.28 9.01 -9.96
N HIS A 308 -20.34 8.97 -9.13
CA HIS A 308 -20.72 10.12 -8.29
C HIS A 308 -19.61 10.51 -7.31
N TYR A 309 -18.94 9.53 -6.68
CA TYR A 309 -17.84 9.81 -5.73
C TYR A 309 -16.60 10.38 -6.43
N LEU A 310 -16.39 10.06 -7.70
CA LEU A 310 -15.34 10.66 -8.54
C LEU A 310 -15.71 12.04 -9.09
N GLY A 311 -16.93 12.53 -8.83
CA GLY A 311 -17.37 13.89 -9.20
C GLY A 311 -18.35 13.96 -10.37
N ASN A 312 -18.72 12.84 -11.01
CA ASN A 312 -19.78 12.82 -12.02
C ASN A 312 -21.16 12.59 -11.36
N GLU A 313 -21.68 13.63 -10.71
CA GLU A 313 -22.96 13.56 -9.98
C GLU A 313 -24.17 13.26 -10.89
N SER A 314 -24.04 13.42 -12.22
CA SER A 314 -25.08 13.16 -13.20
C SER A 314 -25.07 11.74 -13.77
N ALA A 315 -24.15 10.90 -13.36
CA ALA A 315 -24.03 9.52 -13.84
C ALA A 315 -25.32 8.72 -13.62
N THR A 316 -25.76 8.02 -14.66
CA THR A 316 -26.95 7.15 -14.67
C THR A 316 -26.66 5.74 -15.17
N GLY A 317 -25.46 5.52 -15.75
CA GLY A 317 -24.97 4.23 -16.20
C GLY A 317 -23.62 3.85 -15.57
N PRO A 318 -23.34 2.55 -15.41
CA PRO A 318 -22.09 2.09 -14.78
C PRO A 318 -20.82 2.45 -15.58
N GLU A 319 -20.91 2.60 -16.91
CA GLU A 319 -19.79 2.95 -17.78
C GLU A 319 -19.26 4.37 -17.51
N GLU A 320 -20.10 5.24 -16.94
CA GLU A 320 -19.71 6.62 -16.57
C GLU A 320 -18.63 6.64 -15.47
N PHE A 321 -18.49 5.55 -14.70
CA PHE A 321 -17.36 5.37 -13.79
C PHE A 321 -16.03 5.34 -14.53
N LEU A 322 -15.95 4.59 -15.65
CA LEU A 322 -14.72 4.51 -16.45
C LEU A 322 -14.35 5.88 -17.02
N LEU A 323 -15.34 6.65 -17.48
CA LEU A 323 -15.13 8.01 -17.98
C LEU A 323 -14.55 8.91 -16.88
N ALA A 324 -15.14 8.88 -15.68
CA ALA A 324 -14.67 9.67 -14.54
C ALA A 324 -13.24 9.23 -14.09
N LEU A 325 -12.95 7.94 -14.12
CA LEU A 325 -11.61 7.40 -13.80
C LEU A 325 -10.57 7.87 -14.82
N GLU A 326 -10.88 7.82 -16.13
CA GLU A 326 -9.98 8.28 -17.18
C GLU A 326 -9.76 9.81 -17.12
N GLU A 327 -10.76 10.59 -16.77
CA GLU A 327 -10.59 12.03 -16.52
C GLU A 327 -9.63 12.29 -15.36
N LEU A 328 -9.74 11.53 -14.27
CA LEU A 328 -8.82 11.65 -13.14
C LEU A 328 -7.39 11.24 -13.52
N LYS A 329 -7.20 10.17 -14.32
CA LYS A 329 -5.90 9.79 -14.86
C LYS A 329 -5.27 10.91 -15.69
N LYS A 330 -6.05 11.54 -16.57
CA LYS A 330 -5.59 12.70 -17.38
C LYS A 330 -5.21 13.88 -16.50
N ALA A 331 -6.03 14.19 -15.49
CA ALA A 331 -5.74 15.28 -14.55
C ALA A 331 -4.47 15.06 -13.74
N CYS A 332 -4.01 13.81 -13.60
CA CYS A 332 -2.80 13.42 -12.89
C CYS A 332 -1.63 13.03 -13.81
N ASP A 333 -1.75 13.19 -15.13
CA ASP A 333 -0.73 12.90 -16.14
C ASP A 333 -0.24 11.43 -16.09
N VAL A 334 -1.16 10.46 -15.97
CA VAL A 334 -0.87 9.02 -15.89
C VAL A 334 -1.73 8.16 -16.83
N GLN A 335 -2.41 8.75 -17.81
CA GLN A 335 -3.25 8.05 -18.77
C GLN A 335 -2.45 7.23 -19.80
N ASP A 336 -1.19 7.59 -20.06
CA ASP A 336 -0.35 7.01 -21.11
C ASP A 336 0.70 6.02 -20.56
N LEU A 337 0.31 5.20 -19.56
CA LEU A 337 1.17 4.16 -19.01
C LEU A 337 1.00 2.86 -19.79
N HIS A 338 2.11 2.25 -20.20
CA HIS A 338 2.10 0.99 -20.92
C HIS A 338 3.00 -0.06 -20.28
N MET A 339 2.58 -1.32 -20.31
CA MET A 339 3.33 -2.45 -19.76
C MET A 339 4.71 -2.60 -20.42
N ARG A 340 4.81 -2.33 -21.73
CA ARG A 340 6.09 -2.34 -22.49
C ARG A 340 7.15 -1.38 -21.91
N ASP A 341 6.74 -0.27 -21.28
CA ASP A 341 7.66 0.71 -20.69
C ASP A 341 8.37 0.15 -19.45
N TYR A 342 7.85 -0.94 -18.90
CA TYR A 342 8.40 -1.69 -17.79
C TYR A 342 8.94 -3.07 -18.20
N ASN A 343 9.17 -3.30 -19.49
CA ASN A 343 9.65 -4.57 -20.07
C ASN A 343 8.72 -5.77 -19.80
N ILE A 344 7.47 -5.55 -19.51
CA ILE A 344 6.47 -6.59 -19.32
C ILE A 344 6.03 -7.08 -20.70
N THR A 345 6.07 -8.40 -20.93
CA THR A 345 5.81 -9.00 -22.23
C THR A 345 4.64 -10.00 -22.19
N PRO A 346 3.89 -10.16 -23.31
CA PRO A 346 2.75 -11.08 -23.37
C PRO A 346 3.09 -12.55 -23.07
N SER A 347 4.34 -12.95 -23.28
CA SER A 347 4.80 -14.31 -23.01
C SER A 347 4.77 -14.66 -21.51
N GLU A 348 4.77 -13.66 -20.63
CA GLU A 348 4.76 -13.82 -19.17
C GLU A 348 3.33 -13.92 -18.61
N PHE A 349 2.32 -13.41 -19.32
CA PHE A 349 0.94 -13.31 -18.83
C PHE A 349 0.32 -14.63 -18.36
N PRO A 350 0.53 -15.80 -19.01
CA PRO A 350 -0.02 -17.06 -18.50
C PRO A 350 0.50 -17.39 -17.09
N GLN A 351 1.79 -17.18 -16.85
CA GLN A 351 2.40 -17.44 -15.54
C GLN A 351 1.96 -16.38 -14.51
N MET A 352 1.89 -15.12 -14.90
CA MET A 352 1.38 -14.05 -14.03
C MET A 352 -0.07 -14.30 -13.61
N ALA A 353 -0.96 -14.69 -14.53
CA ALA A 353 -2.35 -15.04 -14.21
C ALA A 353 -2.44 -16.21 -13.23
N HIS A 354 -1.61 -17.24 -13.42
CA HIS A 354 -1.53 -18.38 -12.51
C HIS A 354 -1.03 -17.96 -11.10
N ILE A 355 0.06 -17.17 -11.02
CA ILE A 355 0.60 -16.67 -9.75
C ILE A 355 -0.39 -15.76 -9.04
N ALA A 356 -1.08 -14.88 -9.76
CA ALA A 356 -2.10 -14.01 -9.16
C ALA A 356 -3.16 -14.85 -8.42
N GLN A 357 -3.64 -15.91 -9.04
CA GLN A 357 -4.66 -16.77 -8.42
C GLN A 357 -4.13 -17.67 -7.31
N SER A 358 -2.90 -18.18 -7.43
CA SER A 358 -2.33 -19.10 -6.44
C SER A 358 -1.78 -18.39 -5.20
N ALA A 359 -1.06 -17.28 -5.38
CA ALA A 359 -0.42 -16.55 -4.28
C ALA A 359 -1.41 -15.73 -3.45
N MET A 360 -2.50 -15.23 -4.07
CA MET A 360 -3.47 -14.35 -3.41
C MET A 360 -4.93 -14.79 -3.67
N ALA A 361 -5.19 -16.09 -3.69
CA ALA A 361 -6.53 -16.66 -3.92
C ALA A 361 -7.64 -16.04 -3.05
N PHE A 362 -7.30 -15.57 -1.86
CA PHE A 362 -8.25 -14.94 -0.95
C PHE A 362 -8.80 -13.60 -1.48
N LEU A 363 -8.06 -12.90 -2.35
CA LEU A 363 -8.57 -11.68 -2.99
C LEU A 363 -9.60 -11.99 -4.08
N PHE A 364 -9.37 -13.05 -4.86
CA PHE A 364 -10.38 -13.55 -5.80
C PHE A 364 -11.66 -14.02 -5.09
N ALA A 365 -11.53 -14.59 -3.89
CA ALA A 365 -12.68 -14.95 -3.07
C ALA A 365 -13.46 -13.74 -2.51
N ASN A 366 -12.88 -12.53 -2.58
CA ASN A 366 -13.54 -11.30 -2.18
C ASN A 366 -14.31 -10.63 -3.33
N ASP A 367 -14.07 -11.04 -4.58
CA ASP A 367 -14.84 -10.56 -5.72
C ASP A 367 -16.32 -10.94 -5.60
N ARG A 368 -17.21 -10.09 -6.09
CA ARG A 368 -18.63 -10.41 -6.25
C ARG A 368 -18.89 -11.25 -7.50
N VAL A 369 -17.95 -11.21 -8.44
CA VAL A 369 -17.97 -11.95 -9.70
C VAL A 369 -16.81 -12.94 -9.70
N THR A 370 -17.04 -14.18 -10.12
CA THR A 370 -15.97 -15.17 -10.20
C THR A 370 -15.06 -14.87 -11.39
N LEU A 371 -13.77 -14.59 -11.14
CA LEU A 371 -12.76 -14.46 -12.17
C LEU A 371 -11.95 -15.76 -12.28
N SER A 372 -11.97 -16.38 -13.46
CA SER A 372 -11.13 -17.54 -13.77
C SER A 372 -9.70 -17.10 -14.16
N GLU A 373 -8.77 -18.05 -14.16
CA GLU A 373 -7.40 -17.80 -14.64
C GLU A 373 -7.38 -17.34 -16.11
N ALA A 374 -8.30 -17.86 -16.95
CA ALA A 374 -8.44 -17.41 -18.32
C ALA A 374 -8.89 -15.95 -18.43
N VAL A 375 -9.78 -15.49 -17.54
CA VAL A 375 -10.22 -14.09 -17.46
C VAL A 375 -9.05 -13.21 -16.97
N SER A 376 -8.31 -13.65 -15.96
CA SER A 376 -7.11 -12.96 -15.48
C SER A 376 -6.07 -12.77 -16.58
N TYR A 377 -5.83 -13.82 -17.41
CA TYR A 377 -4.98 -13.72 -18.58
C TYR A 377 -5.49 -12.69 -19.60
N THR A 378 -6.81 -12.66 -19.84
CA THR A 378 -7.41 -11.70 -20.77
C THR A 378 -7.24 -10.27 -20.31
N HIS A 379 -7.35 -9.99 -19.01
CA HIS A 379 -7.09 -8.65 -18.45
C HIS A 379 -5.65 -8.20 -18.68
N LEU A 380 -4.68 -9.06 -18.41
CA LEU A 380 -3.28 -8.75 -18.67
C LEU A 380 -3.03 -8.44 -20.14
N ARG A 381 -3.68 -9.19 -21.06
CA ARG A 381 -3.52 -9.02 -22.50
C ARG A 381 -4.21 -7.77 -23.08
N ALA A 382 -5.33 -7.34 -22.51
CA ALA A 382 -6.13 -6.22 -23.01
C ALA A 382 -5.34 -4.90 -23.05
N HIS A 383 -4.28 -4.77 -22.27
CA HIS A 383 -3.43 -3.56 -22.23
C HIS A 383 -2.38 -3.47 -23.35
N GLU A 384 -2.25 -4.47 -24.21
CA GLU A 384 -1.25 -4.47 -25.27
C GLU A 384 -1.83 -4.27 -26.67
N THR A 385 -3.13 -4.33 -26.87
CA THR A 385 -3.75 -4.03 -28.15
C THR A 385 -3.93 -2.52 -28.27
N PRO A 386 -3.19 -1.84 -29.17
CA PRO A 386 -3.57 -0.48 -29.55
C PRO A 386 -4.93 -0.57 -30.23
N GLU A 387 -5.90 0.20 -29.78
CA GLU A 387 -7.07 0.51 -30.60
C GLU A 387 -6.63 1.25 -31.88
#